data_7701361fc322fe4b84df66d290184bf0
#
_entry.id   7701361fc322fe4b84df66d290184bf0
#
_cell.length_a   1.000
_cell.length_b   1.000
_cell.length_c   1.000
_cell.angle_alpha   90.00
_cell.angle_beta   90.00
_cell.angle_gamma   90.00
#
_symmetry.space_group_name_H-M   'P 1'
#
loop_
_entity.id
_entity.type
_entity.pdbx_description
1 polymer ?
#
loop_
_entity_poly.entity_id
_entity_poly.type
_entity_poly.pdbx_seq_one_letter_code
_entity_poly.pdbx_strand_id
1 'polypeptide(L)'
;MDARLQRRIQRYGWDLAAAHYEPLWRGQLAEAQDALLARAALAPGERVLDVACGTGLVALAAADTVGASGRVVGVDLSGRMVEVARERARARGLPGARFARMDAERLVLGDASFDVVTCALGLMYVSDPARALAEMTRVLRPGGRLVLAVWGDRARCGWSAVFRIVDAEVASDVCPLFFRLGQDDALARLCADAHLVAIESHRFASSLAYGDADEACGAAFVGGPVALAWSRFGDEVRERVCQRYLEAIEPWRDERAYRLPGEFVVVAARKPAVSSASPR
;
A
#
# COMPACT_ATOMS: atom_id res chain seq x y z
N MET A 1 12.64 13.31 10.48
CA MET A 1 11.69 14.23 9.78
C MET A 1 10.49 14.47 10.67
N ASP A 2 9.93 15.69 10.73
CA ASP A 2 8.69 15.96 11.46
C ASP A 2 7.53 15.16 10.84
N ALA A 3 6.78 14.43 11.67
CA ALA A 3 5.66 13.59 11.25
C ALA A 3 4.56 14.37 10.48
N ARG A 4 4.33 15.65 10.84
CA ARG A 4 3.38 16.52 10.12
C ARG A 4 3.88 16.85 8.71
N LEU A 5 5.17 17.11 8.56
CA LEU A 5 5.79 17.37 7.27
C LEU A 5 5.75 16.11 6.39
N GLN A 6 6.09 14.95 6.94
CA GLN A 6 6.05 13.67 6.22
C GLN A 6 4.64 13.37 5.71
N ARG A 7 3.61 13.46 6.55
CA ARG A 7 2.20 13.28 6.12
C ARG A 7 1.80 14.24 5.02
N ARG A 8 2.24 15.49 5.10
CA ARG A 8 1.94 16.48 4.05
C ARG A 8 2.62 16.14 2.73
N ILE A 9 3.89 15.71 2.77
CA ILE A 9 4.65 15.28 1.59
C ILE A 9 3.97 14.06 0.95
N GLN A 10 3.64 13.05 1.76
CA GLN A 10 2.94 11.84 1.27
C GLN A 10 1.60 12.19 0.63
N ARG A 11 0.79 13.01 1.28
CA ARG A 11 -0.50 13.42 0.73
C ARG A 11 -0.37 14.08 -0.64
N TYR A 12 0.50 15.09 -0.77
CA TYR A 12 0.67 15.80 -2.03
C TYR A 12 1.31 14.91 -3.11
N GLY A 13 2.25 14.06 -2.75
CA GLY A 13 2.85 13.11 -3.68
C GLY A 13 1.81 12.16 -4.28
N TRP A 14 0.95 11.59 -3.44
CA TRP A 14 -0.10 10.68 -3.88
C TRP A 14 -1.26 11.39 -4.58
N ASP A 15 -1.57 12.66 -4.24
CA ASP A 15 -2.51 13.47 -5.01
C ASP A 15 -2.01 13.68 -6.46
N LEU A 16 -0.70 13.89 -6.67
CA LEU A 16 -0.09 14.01 -8.00
C LEU A 16 -0.05 12.67 -8.76
N ALA A 17 0.27 11.58 -8.06
CA ALA A 17 0.38 10.25 -8.65
C ALA A 17 -0.98 9.64 -9.06
N ALA A 18 -2.10 10.10 -8.50
CA ALA A 18 -3.40 9.44 -8.58
C ALA A 18 -3.88 9.13 -10.00
N ALA A 19 -3.65 10.04 -10.97
CA ALA A 19 -4.05 9.85 -12.36
C ALA A 19 -3.19 8.81 -13.10
N HIS A 20 -1.96 8.58 -12.63
CA HIS A 20 -0.96 7.73 -13.27
C HIS A 20 -0.78 6.39 -12.55
N TYR A 21 -1.28 6.28 -11.31
CA TYR A 21 -1.03 5.13 -10.45
C TYR A 21 -1.51 3.82 -11.06
N GLU A 22 -2.76 3.77 -11.48
CA GLU A 22 -3.35 2.51 -11.93
C GLU A 22 -2.78 2.01 -13.27
N PRO A 23 -2.63 2.84 -14.31
CA PRO A 23 -2.01 2.40 -15.57
C PRO A 23 -0.60 1.84 -15.36
N LEU A 24 0.17 2.40 -14.42
CA LEU A 24 1.59 2.08 -14.24
C LEU A 24 1.84 0.99 -13.17
N TRP A 25 0.95 0.85 -12.18
CA TRP A 25 1.20 -0.03 -11.05
C TRP A 25 0.20 -1.17 -10.87
N ARG A 26 -0.97 -1.14 -11.48
CA ARG A 26 -1.98 -2.18 -11.30
C ARG A 26 -1.45 -3.58 -11.57
N GLY A 27 -0.78 -3.77 -12.72
CA GLY A 27 -0.19 -5.06 -13.08
C GLY A 27 0.94 -5.47 -12.15
N GLN A 28 1.78 -4.51 -11.77
CA GLN A 28 2.96 -4.71 -10.92
C GLN A 28 2.61 -5.13 -9.47
N LEU A 29 1.44 -4.72 -8.99
CA LEU A 29 1.00 -4.95 -7.61
C LEU A 29 -0.04 -6.08 -7.49
N ALA A 30 -0.49 -6.63 -8.61
CA ALA A 30 -1.55 -7.65 -8.64
C ALA A 30 -1.25 -8.85 -7.74
N GLU A 31 -0.05 -9.42 -7.84
CA GLU A 31 0.35 -10.59 -7.04
C GLU A 31 0.28 -10.32 -5.53
N ALA A 32 0.70 -9.13 -5.08
CA ALA A 32 0.64 -8.75 -3.67
C ALA A 32 -0.81 -8.56 -3.20
N GLN A 33 -1.65 -7.96 -4.04
CA GLN A 33 -3.07 -7.72 -3.75
C GLN A 33 -3.87 -9.02 -3.72
N ASP A 34 -3.61 -9.93 -4.67
CA ASP A 34 -4.24 -11.25 -4.73
C ASP A 34 -3.84 -12.10 -3.52
N ALA A 35 -2.54 -12.10 -3.16
CA ALA A 35 -2.04 -12.80 -1.99
C ALA A 35 -2.63 -12.26 -0.68
N LEU A 36 -2.86 -10.94 -0.59
CA LEU A 36 -3.52 -10.29 0.54
C LEU A 36 -5.00 -10.68 0.60
N LEU A 37 -5.73 -10.60 -0.50
CA LEU A 37 -7.16 -10.93 -0.58
C LEU A 37 -7.41 -12.42 -0.29
N ALA A 38 -6.55 -13.31 -0.80
CA ALA A 38 -6.62 -14.75 -0.50
C ALA A 38 -6.51 -15.02 1.01
N ARG A 39 -5.61 -14.30 1.72
CA ARG A 39 -5.44 -14.45 3.18
C ARG A 39 -6.51 -13.72 3.98
N ALA A 40 -7.09 -12.67 3.43
CA ALA A 40 -8.24 -12.02 4.03
C ALA A 40 -9.45 -12.98 4.13
N ALA A 41 -9.53 -13.98 3.24
CA ALA A 41 -10.55 -15.02 3.21
C ALA A 41 -11.96 -14.42 3.40
N LEU A 42 -12.29 -13.40 2.61
CA LEU A 42 -13.52 -12.64 2.72
C LEU A 42 -14.76 -13.50 2.50
N ALA A 43 -15.79 -13.26 3.28
CA ALA A 43 -17.07 -13.94 3.18
C ALA A 43 -18.22 -12.95 2.84
N PRO A 44 -19.29 -13.41 2.16
CA PRO A 44 -20.47 -12.60 1.92
C PRO A 44 -21.03 -11.99 3.21
N GLY A 45 -21.41 -10.72 3.17
CA GLY A 45 -21.99 -10.01 4.30
C GLY A 45 -20.99 -9.36 5.27
N GLU A 46 -19.66 -9.59 5.12
CA GLU A 46 -18.66 -9.00 6.00
C GLU A 46 -18.49 -7.50 5.81
N ARG A 47 -18.06 -6.83 6.89
CA ARG A 47 -17.66 -5.43 6.91
C ARG A 47 -16.15 -5.34 6.82
N VAL A 48 -15.65 -4.77 5.73
CA VAL A 48 -14.23 -4.66 5.42
C VAL A 48 -13.79 -3.21 5.47
N LEU A 49 -12.65 -2.94 6.10
CA LEU A 49 -11.94 -1.67 6.00
C LEU A 49 -10.64 -1.89 5.20
N ASP A 50 -10.47 -1.09 4.15
CA ASP A 50 -9.22 -1.05 3.39
C ASP A 50 -8.49 0.26 3.70
N VAL A 51 -7.36 0.18 4.41
CA VAL A 51 -6.56 1.33 4.86
C VAL A 51 -5.46 1.63 3.84
N ALA A 52 -5.29 2.90 3.49
CA ALA A 52 -4.49 3.35 2.36
C ALA A 52 -4.96 2.71 1.05
N CYS A 53 -6.26 2.79 0.80
CA CYS A 53 -6.93 2.10 -0.29
C CYS A 53 -6.54 2.58 -1.69
N GLY A 54 -5.82 3.69 -1.83
CA GLY A 54 -5.46 4.27 -3.11
C GLY A 54 -6.67 4.50 -4.01
N THR A 55 -6.58 4.06 -5.26
CA THR A 55 -7.65 4.10 -6.26
C THR A 55 -8.71 2.98 -6.07
N GLY A 56 -8.64 2.24 -4.95
CA GLY A 56 -9.63 1.25 -4.57
C GLY A 56 -9.43 -0.14 -5.17
N LEU A 57 -8.23 -0.53 -5.62
CA LEU A 57 -7.99 -1.84 -6.23
C LEU A 57 -8.42 -2.99 -5.32
N VAL A 58 -7.96 -3.00 -4.06
CA VAL A 58 -8.32 -4.02 -3.06
C VAL A 58 -9.75 -3.84 -2.57
N ALA A 59 -10.14 -2.60 -2.22
CA ALA A 59 -11.49 -2.32 -1.71
C ALA A 59 -12.61 -2.71 -2.68
N LEU A 60 -12.43 -2.48 -3.98
CA LEU A 60 -13.44 -2.84 -4.99
C LEU A 60 -13.52 -4.36 -5.21
N ALA A 61 -12.38 -5.07 -5.19
CA ALA A 61 -12.36 -6.53 -5.23
C ALA A 61 -13.00 -7.14 -3.98
N ALA A 62 -12.74 -6.54 -2.81
CA ALA A 62 -13.41 -6.92 -1.57
C ALA A 62 -14.93 -6.72 -1.66
N ALA A 63 -15.39 -5.60 -2.27
CA ALA A 63 -16.81 -5.31 -2.41
C ALA A 63 -17.55 -6.34 -3.29
N ASP A 64 -16.90 -6.81 -4.36
CA ASP A 64 -17.45 -7.90 -5.20
C ASP A 64 -17.61 -9.19 -4.36
N THR A 65 -16.61 -9.50 -3.53
CA THR A 65 -16.61 -10.74 -2.73
C THR A 65 -17.65 -10.71 -1.61
N VAL A 66 -17.74 -9.59 -0.86
CA VAL A 66 -18.71 -9.52 0.26
C VAL A 66 -20.15 -9.31 -0.21
N GLY A 67 -20.35 -8.88 -1.44
CA GLY A 67 -21.64 -8.75 -2.08
C GLY A 67 -22.55 -7.67 -1.48
N ALA A 68 -23.83 -7.69 -1.87
CA ALA A 68 -24.80 -6.65 -1.52
C ALA A 68 -25.13 -6.58 -0.01
N SER A 69 -24.97 -7.67 0.74
CA SER A 69 -25.18 -7.72 2.19
C SER A 69 -23.96 -7.24 2.99
N GLY A 70 -22.77 -7.20 2.35
CA GLY A 70 -21.54 -6.73 2.95
C GLY A 70 -21.36 -5.21 2.80
N ARG A 71 -20.31 -4.71 3.44
CA ARG A 71 -19.94 -3.29 3.35
C ARG A 71 -18.42 -3.16 3.28
N VAL A 72 -17.93 -2.31 2.39
CA VAL A 72 -16.52 -1.97 2.29
C VAL A 72 -16.33 -0.48 2.51
N VAL A 73 -15.39 -0.13 3.38
CA VAL A 73 -14.93 1.24 3.55
C VAL A 73 -13.47 1.30 3.15
N GLY A 74 -13.15 2.14 2.17
CA GLY A 74 -11.77 2.46 1.81
C GLY A 74 -11.38 3.81 2.37
N VAL A 75 -10.21 3.92 2.98
CA VAL A 75 -9.68 5.19 3.48
C VAL A 75 -8.27 5.43 2.95
N ASP A 76 -7.99 6.68 2.58
CA ASP A 76 -6.68 7.11 2.10
C ASP A 76 -6.35 8.53 2.56
N LEU A 77 -5.06 8.83 2.69
CA LEU A 77 -4.58 10.17 3.03
C LEU A 77 -4.76 11.16 1.85
N SER A 78 -4.68 10.67 0.60
CA SER A 78 -4.86 11.43 -0.63
C SER A 78 -6.34 11.62 -0.95
N GLY A 79 -6.76 12.87 -1.13
CA GLY A 79 -8.10 13.20 -1.57
C GLY A 79 -8.36 12.75 -3.01
N ARG A 80 -7.36 12.87 -3.89
CA ARG A 80 -7.46 12.48 -5.31
C ARG A 80 -7.58 10.96 -5.49
N MET A 81 -6.85 10.17 -4.72
CA MET A 81 -7.01 8.72 -4.70
C MET A 81 -8.46 8.32 -4.33
N VAL A 82 -8.99 8.95 -3.27
CA VAL A 82 -10.37 8.71 -2.82
C VAL A 82 -11.41 9.10 -3.88
N GLU A 83 -11.19 10.20 -4.60
CA GLU A 83 -12.07 10.61 -5.71
C GLU A 83 -12.09 9.56 -6.82
N VAL A 84 -10.93 9.10 -7.28
CA VAL A 84 -10.81 8.03 -8.29
C VAL A 84 -11.50 6.74 -7.81
N ALA A 85 -11.26 6.34 -6.55
CA ALA A 85 -11.91 5.15 -6.00
C ALA A 85 -13.45 5.27 -5.98
N ARG A 86 -13.99 6.44 -5.64
CA ARG A 86 -15.44 6.72 -5.68
C ARG A 86 -16.01 6.65 -7.09
N GLU A 87 -15.31 7.22 -8.07
CA GLU A 87 -15.70 7.18 -9.48
C GLU A 87 -15.78 5.74 -9.98
N ARG A 88 -14.77 4.93 -9.66
CA ARG A 88 -14.73 3.51 -10.03
C ARG A 88 -15.83 2.70 -9.35
N ALA A 89 -16.10 2.94 -8.08
CA ALA A 89 -17.19 2.27 -7.37
C ALA A 89 -18.55 2.57 -8.03
N ARG A 90 -18.79 3.83 -8.40
CA ARG A 90 -20.01 4.21 -9.13
C ARG A 90 -20.10 3.54 -10.51
N ALA A 91 -18.99 3.57 -11.27
CA ALA A 91 -18.94 2.97 -12.61
C ALA A 91 -19.19 1.44 -12.57
N ARG A 92 -18.83 0.77 -11.46
CA ARG A 92 -19.06 -0.66 -11.25
C ARG A 92 -20.39 -1.00 -10.56
N GLY A 93 -21.20 0.00 -10.21
CA GLY A 93 -22.46 -0.24 -9.52
C GLY A 93 -22.30 -0.86 -8.13
N LEU A 94 -21.29 -0.46 -7.36
CA LEU A 94 -20.96 -0.99 -6.04
C LEU A 94 -21.36 0.00 -4.91
N PRO A 95 -22.66 0.15 -4.58
CA PRO A 95 -23.13 1.12 -3.58
C PRO A 95 -22.69 0.78 -2.14
N GLY A 96 -22.32 -0.49 -1.90
CA GLY A 96 -21.77 -0.97 -0.62
C GLY A 96 -20.32 -0.55 -0.36
N ALA A 97 -19.59 -0.08 -1.40
CA ALA A 97 -18.24 0.42 -1.28
C ALA A 97 -18.24 1.95 -1.08
N ARG A 98 -17.71 2.40 0.04
CA ARG A 98 -17.62 3.83 0.39
C ARG A 98 -16.17 4.22 0.63
N PHE A 99 -15.82 5.44 0.24
CA PHE A 99 -14.45 5.92 0.35
C PHE A 99 -14.40 7.27 1.06
N ALA A 100 -13.43 7.44 1.96
CA ALA A 100 -13.24 8.68 2.71
C ALA A 100 -11.75 9.01 2.85
N ARG A 101 -11.45 10.32 2.88
CA ARG A 101 -10.11 10.76 3.20
C ARG A 101 -9.88 10.67 4.70
N MET A 102 -8.89 9.85 5.13
CA MET A 102 -8.48 9.72 6.53
C MET A 102 -6.98 9.46 6.63
N ASP A 103 -6.42 9.75 7.80
CA ASP A 103 -5.07 9.38 8.19
C ASP A 103 -5.10 8.00 8.86
N ALA A 104 -4.27 7.06 8.42
CA ALA A 104 -4.18 5.71 9.00
C ALA A 104 -3.76 5.75 10.49
N GLU A 105 -3.01 6.77 10.90
CA GLU A 105 -2.60 6.97 12.30
C GLU A 105 -3.72 7.56 13.18
N ARG A 106 -4.88 7.91 12.59
CA ARG A 106 -6.05 8.47 13.28
C ARG A 106 -7.33 8.16 12.51
N LEU A 107 -7.86 6.98 12.65
CA LEU A 107 -9.11 6.58 12.02
C LEU A 107 -10.32 7.14 12.78
N VAL A 108 -11.14 7.95 12.10
CA VAL A 108 -12.40 8.48 12.65
C VAL A 108 -13.51 7.45 12.41
N LEU A 109 -13.32 6.26 12.99
CA LEU A 109 -14.18 5.08 12.86
C LEU A 109 -14.38 4.48 14.25
N GLY A 110 -15.55 3.87 14.48
CA GLY A 110 -15.88 3.25 15.76
C GLY A 110 -15.04 2.00 16.06
N ASP A 111 -14.85 1.72 17.35
CA ASP A 111 -14.18 0.50 17.82
C ASP A 111 -14.94 -0.75 17.37
N ALA A 112 -14.24 -1.83 17.12
CA ALA A 112 -14.81 -3.15 16.79
C ALA A 112 -15.88 -3.11 15.69
N SER A 113 -15.70 -2.24 14.68
CA SER A 113 -16.69 -1.97 13.63
C SER A 113 -16.52 -2.83 12.39
N PHE A 114 -15.38 -3.52 12.23
CA PHE A 114 -15.04 -4.27 11.03
C PHE A 114 -14.70 -5.73 11.34
N ASP A 115 -15.08 -6.61 10.43
CA ASP A 115 -14.78 -8.04 10.45
C ASP A 115 -13.36 -8.31 9.95
N VAL A 116 -12.96 -7.53 8.93
CA VAL A 116 -11.65 -7.60 8.28
C VAL A 116 -11.09 -6.20 8.07
N VAL A 117 -9.80 -6.04 8.32
CA VAL A 117 -9.04 -4.84 7.96
C VAL A 117 -7.90 -5.24 7.03
N THR A 118 -7.75 -4.53 5.93
CA THR A 118 -6.65 -4.69 4.97
C THR A 118 -5.82 -3.42 4.87
N CYS A 119 -4.53 -3.57 4.59
CA CYS A 119 -3.66 -2.46 4.18
C CYS A 119 -2.64 -2.99 3.17
N ALA A 120 -2.90 -2.76 1.89
CA ALA A 120 -2.03 -3.18 0.81
C ALA A 120 -1.05 -2.07 0.44
N LEU A 121 0.24 -2.27 0.73
CA LEU A 121 1.34 -1.38 0.30
C LEU A 121 1.23 0.07 0.80
N GLY A 122 0.50 0.28 1.90
CA GLY A 122 0.29 1.61 2.49
C GLY A 122 1.08 1.84 3.79
N LEU A 123 1.22 0.82 4.63
CA LEU A 123 1.80 0.95 5.99
C LEU A 123 3.25 1.45 6.00
N MET A 124 4.01 1.21 4.94
CA MET A 124 5.40 1.65 4.78
C MET A 124 5.56 3.15 4.53
N TYR A 125 4.47 3.88 4.28
CA TYR A 125 4.49 5.33 4.05
C TYR A 125 4.09 6.16 5.28
N VAL A 126 3.50 5.54 6.29
CA VAL A 126 3.06 6.24 7.49
C VAL A 126 4.24 6.65 8.37
N SER A 127 4.08 7.73 9.12
CA SER A 127 5.14 8.25 10.00
C SER A 127 5.36 7.35 11.21
N ASP A 128 4.27 6.76 11.72
CA ASP A 128 4.25 5.87 12.88
C ASP A 128 3.44 4.59 12.55
N PRO A 129 4.11 3.56 12.01
CA PRO A 129 3.45 2.29 11.68
C PRO A 129 2.81 1.60 12.89
N ALA A 130 3.38 1.72 14.09
CA ALA A 130 2.83 1.13 15.29
C ALA A 130 1.49 1.78 15.67
N ARG A 131 1.41 3.10 15.58
CA ARG A 131 0.18 3.85 15.79
C ARG A 131 -0.89 3.52 14.75
N ALA A 132 -0.52 3.46 13.47
CA ALA A 132 -1.46 3.07 12.42
C ALA A 132 -2.00 1.65 12.65
N LEU A 133 -1.12 0.72 13.04
CA LEU A 133 -1.52 -0.65 13.36
C LEU A 133 -2.43 -0.71 14.60
N ALA A 134 -2.17 0.09 15.63
CA ALA A 134 -3.03 0.21 16.81
C ALA A 134 -4.45 0.70 16.42
N GLU A 135 -4.57 1.68 15.53
CA GLU A 135 -5.85 2.15 15.02
C GLU A 135 -6.58 1.07 14.19
N MET A 136 -5.87 0.35 13.30
CA MET A 136 -6.43 -0.78 12.56
C MET A 136 -6.94 -1.88 13.52
N THR A 137 -6.16 -2.19 14.57
CA THR A 137 -6.54 -3.17 15.59
C THR A 137 -7.71 -2.69 16.44
N ARG A 138 -7.81 -1.39 16.76
CA ARG A 138 -8.93 -0.82 17.53
C ARG A 138 -10.25 -1.00 16.79
N VAL A 139 -10.29 -0.66 15.49
CA VAL A 139 -11.52 -0.72 14.69
C VAL A 139 -11.90 -2.16 14.29
N LEU A 140 -10.97 -3.10 14.37
CA LEU A 140 -11.21 -4.51 14.14
C LEU A 140 -11.95 -5.14 15.33
N ARG A 141 -13.00 -5.92 15.07
CA ARG A 141 -13.72 -6.65 16.12
C ARG A 141 -12.84 -7.73 16.77
N PRO A 142 -13.12 -8.15 18.01
CA PRO A 142 -12.50 -9.34 18.56
C PRO A 142 -12.72 -10.56 17.65
N GLY A 143 -11.66 -11.34 17.41
CA GLY A 143 -11.64 -12.46 16.47
C GLY A 143 -11.57 -12.06 14.99
N GLY A 144 -11.62 -10.77 14.67
CA GLY A 144 -11.49 -10.25 13.31
C GLY A 144 -10.10 -10.45 12.71
N ARG A 145 -9.99 -10.33 11.39
CA ARG A 145 -8.77 -10.58 10.63
C ARG A 145 -8.12 -9.26 10.17
N LEU A 146 -6.80 -9.17 10.34
CA LEU A 146 -5.97 -8.11 9.77
C LEU A 146 -5.04 -8.70 8.74
N VAL A 147 -4.98 -8.12 7.54
CA VAL A 147 -4.04 -8.56 6.51
C VAL A 147 -3.30 -7.35 5.92
N LEU A 148 -1.97 -7.43 5.96
CA LEU A 148 -1.06 -6.38 5.57
C LEU A 148 -0.15 -6.86 4.44
N ALA A 149 0.15 -6.00 3.47
CA ALA A 149 1.16 -6.26 2.46
C ALA A 149 2.14 -5.08 2.37
N VAL A 150 3.43 -5.38 2.26
CA VAL A 150 4.52 -4.41 2.03
C VAL A 150 5.50 -4.96 1.00
N TRP A 151 6.33 -4.08 0.42
CA TRP A 151 7.51 -4.53 -0.31
C TRP A 151 8.48 -5.25 0.63
N GLY A 152 9.17 -6.25 0.11
CA GLY A 152 10.17 -7.03 0.83
C GLY A 152 11.50 -6.31 1.00
N ASP A 153 12.61 -7.04 0.94
CA ASP A 153 13.95 -6.48 1.08
C ASP A 153 14.30 -5.56 -0.10
N ARG A 154 14.88 -4.40 0.22
CA ARG A 154 15.34 -3.43 -0.78
C ARG A 154 16.28 -4.05 -1.81
N ALA A 155 17.18 -4.92 -1.38
CA ALA A 155 18.14 -5.59 -2.26
C ALA A 155 17.48 -6.53 -3.28
N ARG A 156 16.24 -6.98 -3.00
CA ARG A 156 15.45 -7.84 -3.88
C ARG A 156 14.44 -7.08 -4.73
N CYS A 157 14.40 -5.76 -4.62
CA CYS A 157 13.53 -4.88 -5.38
C CYS A 157 14.35 -4.06 -6.37
N GLY A 158 14.47 -4.53 -7.61
CA GLY A 158 15.31 -3.89 -8.66
C GLY A 158 14.94 -2.43 -8.93
N TRP A 159 13.66 -2.07 -8.82
CA TRP A 159 13.17 -0.71 -8.99
C TRP A 159 13.61 0.25 -7.87
N SER A 160 14.12 -0.24 -6.75
CA SER A 160 14.49 0.56 -5.57
C SER A 160 15.60 1.58 -5.80
N ALA A 161 16.32 1.48 -6.94
CA ALA A 161 17.33 2.44 -7.35
C ALA A 161 16.79 3.88 -7.44
N VAL A 162 15.49 4.04 -7.76
CA VAL A 162 14.82 5.35 -7.86
C VAL A 162 15.01 6.21 -6.62
N PHE A 163 14.98 5.63 -5.42
CA PHE A 163 15.13 6.39 -4.17
C PHE A 163 16.51 7.06 -4.08
N ARG A 164 17.61 6.32 -4.30
CA ARG A 164 18.97 6.89 -4.25
C ARG A 164 19.19 7.96 -5.32
N ILE A 165 18.59 7.77 -6.49
CA ILE A 165 18.71 8.70 -7.60
C ILE A 165 18.02 10.02 -7.24
N VAL A 166 16.81 9.94 -6.70
CA VAL A 166 16.04 11.14 -6.30
C VAL A 166 16.63 11.80 -5.05
N ASP A 167 17.07 11.02 -4.06
CA ASP A 167 17.71 11.53 -2.84
C ASP A 167 18.94 12.40 -3.17
N ALA A 168 19.72 12.00 -4.18
CA ALA A 168 20.89 12.77 -4.64
C ALA A 168 20.51 14.15 -5.24
N GLU A 169 19.34 14.26 -5.89
CA GLU A 169 18.89 15.52 -6.48
C GLU A 169 18.22 16.46 -5.46
N VAL A 170 17.54 15.91 -4.45
CA VAL A 170 16.83 16.74 -3.45
C VAL A 170 17.62 16.96 -2.16
N ALA A 171 18.83 16.39 -2.06
CA ALA A 171 19.70 16.43 -0.88
C ALA A 171 18.96 16.04 0.43
N SER A 172 18.08 15.05 0.34
CA SER A 172 17.23 14.58 1.44
C SER A 172 16.80 13.15 1.20
N ASP A 173 16.55 12.39 2.24
CA ASP A 173 16.01 11.03 2.12
C ASP A 173 14.51 11.08 1.79
N VAL A 174 14.15 10.55 0.64
CA VAL A 174 12.75 10.35 0.25
C VAL A 174 12.31 8.96 0.72
N CYS A 175 11.33 8.91 1.62
CA CYS A 175 10.81 7.66 2.20
C CYS A 175 11.89 6.78 2.86
N PRO A 176 12.66 7.27 3.87
CA PRO A 176 13.79 6.56 4.44
C PRO A 176 13.41 5.22 5.11
N LEU A 177 12.16 5.06 5.50
CA LEU A 177 11.65 3.86 6.18
C LEU A 177 10.92 2.88 5.26
N PHE A 178 10.88 3.15 3.96
CA PHE A 178 10.05 2.46 2.99
C PHE A 178 10.20 0.92 3.03
N PHE A 179 11.42 0.41 3.05
CA PHE A 179 11.68 -1.03 3.04
C PHE A 179 11.82 -1.63 4.45
N ARG A 180 11.72 -0.82 5.52
CA ARG A 180 11.97 -1.28 6.89
C ARG A 180 11.05 -2.42 7.33
N LEU A 181 9.77 -2.33 6.99
CA LEU A 181 8.78 -3.35 7.37
C LEU A 181 8.91 -4.64 6.56
N GLY A 182 9.57 -4.59 5.40
CA GLY A 182 9.84 -5.75 4.56
C GLY A 182 11.10 -6.51 4.92
N GLN A 183 11.94 -6.01 5.84
CA GLN A 183 13.17 -6.68 6.27
C GLN A 183 12.84 -7.79 7.26
N ASP A 184 13.45 -8.94 7.07
CA ASP A 184 13.27 -10.11 7.96
C ASP A 184 11.80 -10.32 8.35
N ASP A 185 11.53 -10.45 9.65
CA ASP A 185 10.19 -10.61 10.22
C ASP A 185 9.61 -9.29 10.78
N ALA A 186 10.08 -8.13 10.34
CA ALA A 186 9.74 -6.84 10.94
C ALA A 186 8.23 -6.59 10.96
N LEU A 187 7.49 -6.92 9.88
CA LEU A 187 6.04 -6.76 9.82
C LEU A 187 5.32 -7.70 10.79
N ALA A 188 5.78 -8.97 10.89
CA ALA A 188 5.21 -9.94 11.83
C ALA A 188 5.48 -9.54 13.29
N ARG A 189 6.69 -9.06 13.60
CA ARG A 189 7.02 -8.53 14.93
C ARG A 189 6.15 -7.33 15.29
N LEU A 190 5.94 -6.40 14.36
CA LEU A 190 5.05 -5.25 14.57
C LEU A 190 3.62 -5.70 14.91
N CYS A 191 3.11 -6.77 14.27
CA CYS A 191 1.81 -7.35 14.60
C CYS A 191 1.80 -7.99 16.00
N ALA A 192 2.88 -8.68 16.39
CA ALA A 192 3.01 -9.28 17.72
C ALA A 192 3.06 -8.20 18.83
N ASP A 193 3.79 -7.11 18.61
CA ASP A 193 3.86 -5.95 19.51
C ASP A 193 2.50 -5.26 19.69
N ALA A 194 1.62 -5.34 18.68
CA ALA A 194 0.23 -4.88 18.74
C ALA A 194 -0.72 -5.93 19.37
N HIS A 195 -0.20 -6.98 20.00
CA HIS A 195 -0.95 -8.07 20.66
C HIS A 195 -1.89 -8.83 19.71
N LEU A 196 -1.59 -8.86 18.42
CA LEU A 196 -2.29 -9.73 17.49
C LEU A 196 -1.81 -11.18 17.63
N VAL A 197 -2.67 -12.11 17.30
CA VAL A 197 -2.41 -13.57 17.41
C VAL A 197 -2.57 -14.25 16.05
N ALA A 198 -2.24 -15.55 15.99
CA ALA A 198 -2.30 -16.36 14.75
C ALA A 198 -1.61 -15.61 13.58
N ILE A 199 -0.39 -15.12 13.83
CA ILE A 199 0.38 -14.35 12.87
C ILE A 199 1.02 -15.32 11.88
N GLU A 200 0.68 -15.17 10.60
CA GLU A 200 1.25 -15.92 9.48
C GLU A 200 1.92 -14.93 8.52
N SER A 201 3.20 -15.14 8.25
CA SER A 201 3.97 -14.33 7.32
C SER A 201 4.28 -15.11 6.05
N HIS A 202 4.09 -14.47 4.91
CA HIS A 202 4.40 -15.03 3.60
C HIS A 202 5.23 -14.04 2.78
N ARG A 203 6.44 -14.44 2.48
CA ARG A 203 7.38 -13.71 1.64
C ARG A 203 7.51 -14.41 0.30
N PHE A 204 7.43 -13.66 -0.80
CA PHE A 204 7.56 -14.24 -2.13
C PHE A 204 8.21 -13.26 -3.11
N ALA A 205 8.95 -13.84 -4.07
CA ALA A 205 9.52 -13.10 -5.19
C ALA A 205 8.42 -12.82 -6.22
N SER A 206 8.54 -11.67 -6.88
CA SER A 206 7.67 -11.22 -7.95
C SER A 206 8.51 -10.62 -9.08
N SER A 207 7.89 -10.36 -10.21
CA SER A 207 8.52 -9.73 -11.35
C SER A 207 7.69 -8.55 -11.82
N LEU A 208 8.31 -7.36 -11.86
CA LEU A 208 7.71 -6.15 -12.40
C LEU A 208 8.05 -6.06 -13.89
N ALA A 209 7.04 -6.13 -14.74
CA ALA A 209 7.21 -6.08 -16.18
C ALA A 209 6.82 -4.70 -16.72
N TYR A 210 7.69 -4.10 -17.50
CA TYR A 210 7.48 -2.84 -18.21
C TYR A 210 7.73 -3.05 -19.70
N GLY A 211 6.84 -2.56 -20.55
CA GLY A 211 6.90 -2.76 -22.00
C GLY A 211 8.05 -2.01 -22.67
N ASP A 212 8.49 -0.90 -22.07
CA ASP A 212 9.58 -0.07 -22.55
C ASP A 212 10.15 0.84 -21.43
N ALA A 213 11.11 1.69 -21.83
CA ALA A 213 11.77 2.65 -20.95
C ALA A 213 10.82 3.74 -20.41
N ASP A 214 9.85 4.17 -21.22
CA ASP A 214 8.90 5.21 -20.84
C ASP A 214 7.96 4.70 -19.75
N GLU A 215 7.47 3.48 -19.87
CA GLU A 215 6.65 2.82 -18.85
C GLU A 215 7.44 2.62 -17.54
N ALA A 216 8.69 2.15 -17.62
CA ALA A 216 9.55 1.97 -16.46
C ALA A 216 9.84 3.30 -15.74
N CYS A 217 10.19 4.35 -16.46
CA CYS A 217 10.40 5.69 -15.91
C CYS A 217 9.09 6.30 -15.39
N GLY A 218 7.99 6.13 -16.11
CA GLY A 218 6.66 6.58 -15.68
C GLY A 218 6.26 5.99 -14.34
N ALA A 219 6.40 4.67 -14.18
CA ALA A 219 6.10 3.98 -12.92
C ALA A 219 7.02 4.47 -11.79
N ALA A 220 8.32 4.58 -12.05
CA ALA A 220 9.30 4.99 -11.04
C ALA A 220 9.07 6.42 -10.55
N PHE A 221 8.84 7.38 -11.45
CA PHE A 221 8.88 8.81 -11.13
C PHE A 221 7.51 9.48 -11.06
N VAL A 222 6.54 9.09 -11.90
CA VAL A 222 5.26 9.79 -12.03
C VAL A 222 4.15 9.13 -11.21
N GLY A 223 4.03 7.82 -11.29
CA GLY A 223 2.97 7.06 -10.63
C GLY A 223 3.30 6.58 -9.21
N GLY A 224 4.50 6.88 -8.68
CA GLY A 224 5.02 6.27 -7.48
C GLY A 224 5.37 7.24 -6.33
N PRO A 225 6.11 6.76 -5.34
CA PRO A 225 6.39 7.49 -4.09
C PRO A 225 7.21 8.77 -4.25
N VAL A 226 7.90 8.95 -5.36
CA VAL A 226 8.75 10.12 -5.63
C VAL A 226 8.07 11.19 -6.49
N ALA A 227 6.78 11.04 -6.82
CA ALA A 227 6.04 11.93 -7.72
C ALA A 227 6.10 13.42 -7.30
N LEU A 228 6.14 13.71 -5.99
CA LEU A 228 6.28 15.09 -5.52
C LEU A 228 7.65 15.69 -5.84
N ALA A 229 8.73 14.92 -5.69
CA ALA A 229 10.08 15.38 -6.07
C ALA A 229 10.15 15.57 -7.59
N TRP A 230 9.68 14.58 -8.34
CA TRP A 230 9.59 14.64 -9.79
C TRP A 230 8.87 15.88 -10.31
N SER A 231 7.74 16.26 -9.69
CA SER A 231 6.95 17.43 -10.11
C SER A 231 7.70 18.77 -9.96
N ARG A 232 8.77 18.80 -9.19
CA ARG A 232 9.60 19.99 -8.94
C ARG A 232 10.87 20.02 -9.78
N PHE A 233 11.21 18.93 -10.46
CA PHE A 233 12.38 18.86 -11.32
C PHE A 233 12.13 19.60 -12.64
N GLY A 234 13.13 20.38 -13.07
CA GLY A 234 13.20 20.89 -14.44
C GLY A 234 13.56 19.78 -15.42
N ASP A 235 13.41 20.06 -16.71
CA ASP A 235 13.55 19.04 -17.76
C ASP A 235 14.95 18.39 -17.80
N GLU A 236 16.02 19.15 -17.61
CA GLU A 236 17.39 18.61 -17.52
C GLU A 236 17.58 17.60 -16.37
N VAL A 237 16.95 17.88 -15.19
CA VAL A 237 17.01 16.97 -14.05
C VAL A 237 16.19 15.73 -14.33
N ARG A 238 15.00 15.88 -14.92
CA ARG A 238 14.14 14.75 -15.30
C ARG A 238 14.84 13.81 -16.27
N GLU A 239 15.45 14.36 -17.32
CA GLU A 239 16.21 13.57 -18.29
C GLU A 239 17.37 12.82 -17.62
N ARG A 240 18.15 13.50 -16.80
CA ARG A 240 19.27 12.92 -16.07
C ARG A 240 18.86 11.80 -15.12
N VAL A 241 17.78 11.98 -14.33
CA VAL A 241 17.32 10.94 -13.38
C VAL A 241 16.71 9.75 -14.10
N CYS A 242 15.99 9.97 -15.23
CA CYS A 242 15.52 8.88 -16.07
C CYS A 242 16.68 8.07 -16.64
N GLN A 243 17.68 8.73 -17.21
CA GLN A 243 18.86 8.06 -17.75
C GLN A 243 19.56 7.22 -16.67
N ARG A 244 19.81 7.80 -15.48
CA ARG A 244 20.42 7.08 -14.35
C ARG A 244 19.58 5.88 -13.88
N TYR A 245 18.25 6.02 -13.93
CA TYR A 245 17.37 4.93 -13.57
C TYR A 245 17.42 3.79 -14.59
N LEU A 246 17.38 4.10 -15.89
CA LEU A 246 17.50 3.12 -16.97
C LEU A 246 18.85 2.40 -16.92
N GLU A 247 19.95 3.12 -16.65
CA GLU A 247 21.27 2.52 -16.43
C GLU A 247 21.25 1.54 -15.22
N ALA A 248 20.57 1.91 -14.14
CA ALA A 248 20.48 1.09 -12.96
C ALA A 248 19.66 -0.20 -13.16
N ILE A 249 18.66 -0.17 -14.05
CA ILE A 249 17.79 -1.33 -14.36
C ILE A 249 18.22 -2.08 -15.63
N GLU A 250 19.25 -1.63 -16.33
CA GLU A 250 19.76 -2.27 -17.56
C GLU A 250 20.03 -3.77 -17.41
N PRO A 251 20.55 -4.30 -16.27
CA PRO A 251 20.71 -5.74 -16.09
C PRO A 251 19.45 -6.59 -16.25
N TRP A 252 18.25 -5.97 -16.18
CA TRP A 252 16.96 -6.64 -16.31
C TRP A 252 16.22 -6.26 -17.59
N ARG A 253 16.95 -5.73 -18.57
CA ARG A 253 16.42 -5.40 -19.89
C ARG A 253 16.26 -6.67 -20.73
N ASP A 254 15.12 -6.76 -21.43
CA ASP A 254 14.80 -7.80 -22.39
C ASP A 254 14.31 -7.10 -23.69
N GLU A 255 15.18 -6.98 -24.64
CA GLU A 255 15.00 -6.14 -25.85
C GLU A 255 14.65 -4.68 -25.50
N ARG A 256 13.39 -4.25 -25.74
CA ARG A 256 12.89 -2.94 -25.34
C ARG A 256 12.19 -2.93 -23.98
N ALA A 257 11.82 -4.11 -23.47
CA ALA A 257 11.11 -4.33 -22.23
C ALA A 257 12.05 -4.45 -21.02
N TYR A 258 11.50 -4.40 -19.83
CA TYR A 258 12.24 -4.63 -18.58
C TYR A 258 11.47 -5.60 -17.68
N ARG A 259 12.20 -6.52 -17.03
CA ARG A 259 11.66 -7.47 -16.05
C ARG A 259 12.45 -7.36 -14.74
N LEU A 260 12.03 -6.45 -13.89
CA LEU A 260 12.73 -6.17 -12.65
C LEU A 260 12.29 -7.14 -11.55
N PRO A 261 13.23 -7.66 -10.74
CA PRO A 261 12.86 -8.43 -9.56
C PRO A 261 12.10 -7.54 -8.57
N GLY A 262 11.12 -8.13 -7.92
CA GLY A 262 10.39 -7.58 -6.80
C GLY A 262 10.25 -8.62 -5.70
N GLU A 263 9.99 -8.19 -4.50
CA GLU A 263 9.65 -9.06 -3.37
C GLU A 263 8.56 -8.42 -2.56
N PHE A 264 7.59 -9.24 -2.14
CA PHE A 264 6.52 -8.83 -1.26
C PHE A 264 6.51 -9.65 0.03
N VAL A 265 6.03 -9.01 1.10
CA VAL A 265 5.72 -9.66 2.38
C VAL A 265 4.26 -9.41 2.69
N VAL A 266 3.49 -10.49 2.89
CA VAL A 266 2.09 -10.44 3.30
C VAL A 266 1.98 -11.10 4.67
N VAL A 267 1.40 -10.39 5.64
CA VAL A 267 1.14 -10.89 6.98
C VAL A 267 -0.35 -10.89 7.24
N ALA A 268 -0.87 -12.06 7.65
CA ALA A 268 -2.21 -12.21 8.19
C ALA A 268 -2.13 -12.40 9.70
N ALA A 269 -3.06 -11.79 10.43
CA ALA A 269 -3.14 -11.89 11.89
C ALA A 269 -4.59 -11.77 12.35
N ARG A 270 -4.85 -12.10 13.62
CA ARG A 270 -6.17 -11.96 14.24
C ARG A 270 -6.11 -11.11 15.50
N LYS A 271 -7.15 -10.29 15.70
CA LYS A 271 -7.37 -9.70 17.00
C LYS A 271 -7.84 -10.78 17.97
N PRO A 272 -7.28 -10.90 19.18
CA PRO A 272 -7.76 -11.88 20.16
C PRO A 272 -9.28 -11.82 20.34
N ALA A 273 -9.91 -12.99 20.40
CA ALA A 273 -11.31 -13.07 20.82
C ALA A 273 -11.43 -12.65 22.29
N VAL A 274 -12.53 -12.04 22.66
CA VAL A 274 -12.82 -11.81 24.08
C VAL A 274 -12.96 -13.18 24.74
N SER A 275 -12.09 -13.47 25.70
CA SER A 275 -12.26 -14.68 26.51
C SER A 275 -13.60 -14.58 27.21
N SER A 276 -14.49 -15.56 26.99
CA SER A 276 -15.69 -15.76 27.80
C SER A 276 -15.25 -16.28 29.16
N ALA A 277 -14.68 -15.41 30.00
CA ALA A 277 -14.54 -15.71 31.39
C ALA A 277 -15.97 -15.79 31.97
N SER A 278 -16.48 -17.01 32.22
CA SER A 278 -17.68 -17.19 33.00
C SER A 278 -17.51 -16.46 34.35
N PRO A 279 -18.45 -15.64 34.75
CA PRO A 279 -18.44 -15.09 36.09
C PRO A 279 -18.53 -16.25 37.06
N ARG A 280 -17.55 -16.38 37.97
CA ARG A 280 -17.65 -17.27 39.15
C ARG A 280 -18.60 -16.68 40.17
#